data_f2f71ce0640c7dbcfdeec5b1b20ad5ba
#
_entry.id   f2f71ce0640c7dbcfdeec5b1b20ad5ba
#
_cell.length_a   1.000
_cell.length_b   1.000
_cell.length_c   1.000
_cell.angle_alpha   90.00
_cell.angle_beta   90.00
_cell.angle_gamma   90.00
#
_symmetry.space_group_name_H-M   'P 1'
#
loop_
_entity.id
_entity.type
_entity.pdbx_description
1 polymer ?
#
loop_
_entity_poly.entity_id
_entity_poly.type
_entity_poly.pdbx_seq_one_letter_code
_entity_poly.pdbx_strand_id
1 'polypeptide(L)'
;MKKIAIVEDDKVIVEELSKLLTDNGYVPIVIDAFSDVVSSILETSPNLVLLDINIPMMNGETVLQNLRKSSNVPVIMVTSRNSEVDEALSISYGADDFITKPYNPNILLLRIGAVLKRASVEASPSYRDLIIDMNRGIIKNKTEEIELTKNEMIIFGFLLNHQGRIVTRDELMTALWDNSEYINDNALTVNISRLRAKLKDLGYEDAIDTKKGLGYILK
;
A
#
# COMPACT_ATOMS: atom_id res chain seq x y z
N MET A 1 5.60 7.88 12.57
CA MET A 1 4.56 8.67 11.84
C MET A 1 4.89 8.60 10.35
N LYS A 2 3.89 8.52 9.46
CA LYS A 2 4.14 8.47 8.01
C LYS A 2 4.43 9.88 7.48
N LYS A 3 5.47 9.99 6.64
CA LYS A 3 5.92 11.23 6.01
C LYS A 3 5.17 11.43 4.69
N ILE A 4 4.66 12.63 4.43
CA ILE A 4 3.98 12.98 3.18
C ILE A 4 4.69 14.18 2.57
N ALA A 5 5.29 13.99 1.38
CA ALA A 5 5.88 15.09 0.64
C ALA A 5 4.80 15.92 -0.03
N ILE A 6 4.94 17.23 0.00
CA ILE A 6 4.07 18.22 -0.65
C ILE A 6 4.91 18.94 -1.72
N VAL A 7 4.52 18.80 -2.97
CA VAL A 7 5.12 19.49 -4.12
C VAL A 7 4.06 20.43 -4.70
N GLU A 8 4.09 21.66 -4.25
CA GLU A 8 3.11 22.72 -4.52
C GLU A 8 3.83 24.07 -4.43
N ASP A 9 3.56 25.01 -5.31
CA ASP A 9 4.19 26.35 -5.31
C ASP A 9 3.35 27.43 -4.63
N ASP A 10 2.05 27.20 -4.47
CA ASP A 10 1.20 28.11 -3.72
C ASP A 10 1.40 27.93 -2.21
N LYS A 11 2.04 28.93 -1.59
CA LYS A 11 2.35 28.89 -0.14
C LYS A 11 1.11 28.76 0.75
N VAL A 12 -0.04 29.30 0.33
CA VAL A 12 -1.27 29.20 1.10
C VAL A 12 -1.75 27.75 1.12
N ILE A 13 -1.74 27.09 -0.04
CA ILE A 13 -2.11 25.68 -0.16
C ILE A 13 -1.11 24.79 0.63
N VAL A 14 0.18 25.09 0.56
CA VAL A 14 1.22 24.37 1.33
C VAL A 14 0.97 24.48 2.84
N GLU A 15 0.66 25.67 3.35
CA GLU A 15 0.36 25.89 4.77
C GLU A 15 -0.91 25.15 5.21
N GLU A 16 -1.98 25.22 4.41
CA GLU A 16 -3.23 24.50 4.68
C GLU A 16 -3.03 22.98 4.68
N LEU A 17 -2.34 22.45 3.66
CA LEU A 17 -2.01 21.02 3.58
C LEU A 17 -1.12 20.56 4.74
N SER A 18 -0.10 21.35 5.07
CA SER A 18 0.81 21.02 6.16
C SER A 18 0.08 20.94 7.49
N LYS A 19 -0.81 21.90 7.76
CA LYS A 19 -1.65 21.89 8.94
C LYS A 19 -2.60 20.69 8.95
N LEU A 20 -3.32 20.46 7.85
CA LEU A 20 -4.26 19.35 7.71
C LEU A 20 -3.56 18.01 8.00
N LEU A 21 -2.40 17.78 7.40
CA LEU A 21 -1.63 16.56 7.57
C LEU A 21 -1.14 16.39 9.02
N THR A 22 -0.62 17.45 9.62
CA THR A 22 -0.14 17.42 11.01
C THR A 22 -1.27 17.12 11.99
N ASP A 23 -2.41 17.77 11.83
CA ASP A 23 -3.60 17.57 12.68
C ASP A 23 -4.14 16.12 12.59
N ASN A 24 -3.82 15.41 11.50
CA ASN A 24 -4.23 14.02 11.27
C ASN A 24 -3.09 12.98 11.45
N GLY A 25 -2.00 13.36 12.13
CA GLY A 25 -0.95 12.44 12.55
C GLY A 25 0.07 12.07 11.48
N TYR A 26 0.15 12.83 10.38
CA TYR A 26 1.19 12.73 9.37
C TYR A 26 2.31 13.75 9.59
N VAL A 27 3.46 13.51 8.98
CA VAL A 27 4.59 14.46 8.97
C VAL A 27 4.68 15.07 7.56
N PRO A 28 4.26 16.32 7.36
CA PRO A 28 4.41 16.99 6.08
C PRO A 28 5.88 17.32 5.81
N ILE A 29 6.31 17.14 4.56
CA ILE A 29 7.64 17.53 4.06
C ILE A 29 7.41 18.39 2.83
N VAL A 30 7.70 19.67 2.93
CA VAL A 30 7.55 20.61 1.82
C VAL A 30 8.76 20.51 0.89
N ILE A 31 8.52 20.32 -0.40
CA ILE A 31 9.54 20.33 -1.45
C ILE A 31 9.42 21.66 -2.19
N ASP A 32 10.37 22.54 -1.98
CA ASP A 32 10.44 23.89 -2.56
C ASP A 32 11.57 24.04 -3.61
N ALA A 33 12.40 23.00 -3.76
CA ALA A 33 13.48 22.94 -4.74
C ALA A 33 12.97 22.48 -6.11
N PHE A 34 12.22 23.34 -6.82
CA PHE A 34 11.61 23.01 -8.12
C PHE A 34 12.60 22.76 -9.26
N SER A 35 13.89 23.07 -9.09
CA SER A 35 14.94 22.74 -10.07
C SER A 35 15.29 21.26 -10.08
N ASP A 36 15.09 20.54 -8.97
CA ASP A 36 15.38 19.10 -8.85
C ASP A 36 14.40 18.42 -7.88
N VAL A 37 13.13 18.40 -8.25
CA VAL A 37 12.04 17.85 -7.45
C VAL A 37 12.23 16.36 -7.19
N VAL A 38 12.69 15.60 -8.19
CA VAL A 38 12.83 14.14 -8.07
C VAL A 38 13.87 13.77 -7.02
N SER A 39 15.06 14.38 -7.09
CA SER A 39 16.10 14.13 -6.07
C SER A 39 15.64 14.55 -4.68
N SER A 40 14.99 15.70 -4.55
CA SER A 40 14.46 16.18 -3.27
C SER A 40 13.42 15.23 -2.67
N ILE A 41 12.54 14.63 -3.48
CA ILE A 41 11.60 13.60 -3.03
C ILE A 41 12.36 12.35 -2.55
N LEU A 42 13.33 11.87 -3.33
CA LEU A 42 14.07 10.65 -3.02
C LEU A 42 14.89 10.79 -1.72
N GLU A 43 15.55 11.93 -1.51
CA GLU A 43 16.34 12.21 -0.31
C GLU A 43 15.49 12.20 0.98
N THR A 44 14.26 12.70 0.91
CA THR A 44 13.36 12.74 2.07
C THR A 44 12.73 11.40 2.38
N SER A 45 12.74 10.46 1.44
CA SER A 45 12.14 9.12 1.57
C SER A 45 10.71 9.17 2.15
N PRO A 46 9.77 9.86 1.48
CA PRO A 46 8.40 9.97 1.98
C PRO A 46 7.62 8.66 1.79
N ASN A 47 6.55 8.50 2.51
CA ASN A 47 5.62 7.38 2.35
C ASN A 47 4.56 7.62 1.27
N LEU A 48 4.35 8.89 0.91
CA LEU A 48 3.43 9.34 -0.14
C LEU A 48 3.84 10.74 -0.61
N VAL A 49 3.57 11.05 -1.86
CA VAL A 49 3.77 12.39 -2.45
C VAL A 49 2.42 12.97 -2.87
N LEU A 50 2.13 14.18 -2.45
CA LEU A 50 1.10 15.04 -3.04
C LEU A 50 1.80 15.92 -4.06
N LEU A 51 1.45 15.80 -5.34
CA LEU A 51 2.15 16.46 -6.44
C LEU A 51 1.17 17.29 -7.27
N ASP A 52 1.38 18.61 -7.30
CA ASP A 52 0.64 19.45 -8.24
C ASP A 52 1.13 19.23 -9.66
N ILE A 53 0.21 19.30 -10.62
CA ILE A 53 0.54 19.28 -12.04
C ILE A 53 1.24 20.58 -12.45
N ASN A 54 0.78 21.70 -11.93
CA ASN A 54 1.26 23.03 -12.33
C ASN A 54 2.32 23.56 -11.35
N ILE A 55 3.51 23.01 -11.41
CA ILE A 55 4.64 23.52 -10.63
C ILE A 55 5.60 24.36 -11.49
N PRO A 56 6.35 25.29 -10.91
CA PRO A 56 7.32 26.09 -11.62
C PRO A 56 8.39 25.20 -12.30
N MET A 57 8.87 25.65 -13.47
CA MET A 57 9.97 25.05 -14.22
C MET A 57 9.69 23.70 -14.86
N MET A 58 8.74 22.89 -14.34
CA MET A 58 8.47 21.54 -14.84
C MET A 58 6.99 21.18 -14.62
N ASN A 59 6.41 20.41 -15.56
CA ASN A 59 5.08 19.85 -15.37
C ASN A 59 5.14 18.67 -14.38
N GLY A 60 4.23 18.59 -13.42
CA GLY A 60 4.15 17.52 -12.43
C GLY A 60 4.04 16.12 -13.05
N GLU A 61 3.41 15.98 -14.22
CA GLU A 61 3.37 14.71 -14.97
C GLU A 61 4.78 14.26 -15.39
N THR A 62 5.63 15.21 -15.81
CA THR A 62 7.02 14.92 -16.14
C THR A 62 7.83 14.53 -14.89
N VAL A 63 7.56 15.19 -13.76
CA VAL A 63 8.15 14.80 -12.48
C VAL A 63 7.75 13.37 -12.13
N LEU A 64 6.47 13.02 -12.25
CA LEU A 64 5.95 11.68 -11.98
C LEU A 64 6.65 10.63 -12.87
N GLN A 65 6.70 10.84 -14.17
CA GLN A 65 7.37 9.93 -15.10
C GLN A 65 8.86 9.72 -14.75
N ASN A 66 9.57 10.78 -14.36
CA ASN A 66 10.95 10.69 -13.94
C ASN A 66 11.10 9.99 -12.59
N LEU A 67 10.23 10.27 -11.64
CA LEU A 67 10.20 9.61 -10.33
C LEU A 67 9.98 8.10 -10.48
N ARG A 68 9.11 7.66 -11.39
CA ARG A 68 8.83 6.23 -11.65
C ARG A 68 10.02 5.46 -12.22
N LYS A 69 11.04 6.12 -12.78
CA LYS A 69 12.28 5.46 -13.21
C LYS A 69 13.14 4.97 -12.05
N SER A 70 12.95 5.54 -10.85
CA SER A 70 13.80 5.28 -9.68
C SER A 70 13.03 4.96 -8.40
N SER A 71 11.70 5.14 -8.37
CA SER A 71 10.91 4.95 -7.16
C SER A 71 9.46 4.56 -7.44
N ASN A 72 8.94 3.66 -6.60
CA ASN A 72 7.53 3.28 -6.55
C ASN A 72 6.79 3.99 -5.39
N VAL A 73 7.34 5.09 -4.86
CA VAL A 73 6.65 5.85 -3.82
C VAL A 73 5.26 6.26 -4.31
N PRO A 74 4.20 6.05 -3.52
CA PRO A 74 2.85 6.43 -3.91
C PRO A 74 2.72 7.92 -4.19
N VAL A 75 2.02 8.28 -5.28
CA VAL A 75 1.79 9.66 -5.70
C VAL A 75 0.30 9.90 -5.90
N ILE A 76 -0.22 10.92 -5.21
CA ILE A 76 -1.54 11.50 -5.50
C ILE A 76 -1.31 12.80 -6.26
N MET A 77 -1.83 12.86 -7.49
CA MET A 77 -1.79 14.11 -8.27
C MET A 77 -2.85 15.07 -7.75
N VAL A 78 -2.46 16.33 -7.52
CA VAL A 78 -3.36 17.41 -7.11
C VAL A 78 -3.43 18.40 -8.26
N THR A 79 -4.62 18.69 -8.80
CA THR A 79 -4.73 19.45 -10.04
C THR A 79 -5.92 20.37 -10.08
N SER A 80 -5.80 21.53 -10.74
CA SER A 80 -6.91 22.40 -11.11
C SER A 80 -7.56 22.02 -12.46
N ARG A 81 -7.05 21.01 -13.16
CA ARG A 81 -7.61 20.53 -14.43
C ARG A 81 -8.78 19.58 -14.14
N ASN A 82 -9.91 19.81 -14.80
CA ASN A 82 -11.18 19.10 -14.56
C ASN A 82 -11.59 18.20 -15.73
N SER A 83 -10.71 17.82 -16.64
CA SER A 83 -11.09 16.95 -17.76
C SER A 83 -10.87 15.47 -17.42
N GLU A 84 -11.83 14.63 -17.84
CA GLU A 84 -11.70 13.16 -17.74
C GLU A 84 -10.45 12.62 -18.46
N VAL A 85 -9.96 13.38 -19.45
CA VAL A 85 -8.74 13.06 -20.20
C VAL A 85 -7.49 13.26 -19.35
N ASP A 86 -7.43 14.35 -18.54
CA ASP A 86 -6.29 14.61 -17.65
C ASP A 86 -6.22 13.57 -16.52
N GLU A 87 -7.38 13.11 -16.05
CA GLU A 87 -7.49 12.00 -15.08
C GLU A 87 -6.90 10.71 -15.65
N ALA A 88 -7.36 10.29 -16.81
CA ALA A 88 -6.90 9.08 -17.46
C ALA A 88 -5.39 9.15 -17.78
N LEU A 89 -4.87 10.32 -18.19
CA LEU A 89 -3.46 10.54 -18.45
C LEU A 89 -2.62 10.45 -17.18
N SER A 90 -3.05 11.05 -16.07
CA SER A 90 -2.32 10.99 -14.80
C SER A 90 -2.17 9.55 -14.29
N ILE A 91 -3.22 8.74 -14.41
CA ILE A 91 -3.17 7.31 -14.08
C ILE A 91 -2.24 6.55 -15.05
N SER A 92 -2.29 6.85 -16.36
CA SER A 92 -1.43 6.21 -17.36
C SER A 92 0.05 6.51 -17.15
N TYR A 93 0.39 7.65 -16.55
CA TYR A 93 1.76 8.04 -16.16
C TYR A 93 2.21 7.43 -14.83
N GLY A 94 1.35 6.64 -14.17
CA GLY A 94 1.69 5.90 -12.96
C GLY A 94 1.35 6.61 -11.65
N ALA A 95 0.38 7.53 -11.65
CA ALA A 95 -0.21 8.05 -10.42
C ALA A 95 -1.05 6.96 -9.73
N ASP A 96 -1.04 6.95 -8.40
CA ASP A 96 -1.83 5.99 -7.59
C ASP A 96 -3.24 6.50 -7.34
N ASP A 97 -3.43 7.82 -7.40
CA ASP A 97 -4.72 8.50 -7.31
C ASP A 97 -4.58 9.96 -7.81
N PHE A 98 -5.71 10.66 -7.97
CA PHE A 98 -5.70 12.08 -8.25
C PHE A 98 -6.86 12.77 -7.52
N ILE A 99 -6.74 14.09 -7.35
CA ILE A 99 -7.80 14.93 -6.77
C ILE A 99 -7.80 16.31 -7.44
N THR A 100 -8.99 16.81 -7.77
CA THR A 100 -9.14 18.12 -8.40
C THR A 100 -9.34 19.23 -7.38
N LYS A 101 -8.68 20.37 -7.59
CA LYS A 101 -8.88 21.61 -6.82
C LYS A 101 -10.14 22.35 -7.32
N PRO A 102 -10.99 22.91 -6.43
CA PRO A 102 -10.93 22.83 -4.98
C PRO A 102 -11.41 21.46 -4.47
N TYR A 103 -10.72 20.87 -3.51
CA TYR A 103 -11.06 19.56 -2.92
C TYR A 103 -11.59 19.70 -1.49
N ASN A 104 -12.39 18.72 -1.08
CA ASN A 104 -12.79 18.59 0.32
C ASN A 104 -11.62 17.96 1.11
N PRO A 105 -11.13 18.61 2.20
CA PRO A 105 -10.03 18.09 3.01
C PRO A 105 -10.25 16.66 3.53
N ASN A 106 -11.47 16.31 3.91
CA ASN A 106 -11.80 14.97 4.40
C ASN A 106 -11.67 13.92 3.28
N ILE A 107 -12.05 14.29 2.04
CA ILE A 107 -11.90 13.40 0.89
C ILE A 107 -10.41 13.18 0.57
N LEU A 108 -9.59 14.23 0.64
CA LEU A 108 -8.14 14.10 0.48
C LEU A 108 -7.55 13.15 1.53
N LEU A 109 -7.90 13.29 2.80
CA LEU A 109 -7.44 12.41 3.88
C LEU A 109 -7.86 10.95 3.66
N LEU A 110 -9.09 10.69 3.20
CA LEU A 110 -9.56 9.35 2.86
C LEU A 110 -8.74 8.74 1.72
N ARG A 111 -8.43 9.53 0.67
CA ARG A 111 -7.59 9.08 -0.46
C ARG A 111 -6.17 8.79 -0.01
N ILE A 112 -5.55 9.68 0.78
CA ILE A 112 -4.23 9.45 1.39
C ILE A 112 -4.23 8.13 2.17
N GLY A 113 -5.22 7.90 3.03
CA GLY A 113 -5.35 6.67 3.80
C GLY A 113 -5.48 5.43 2.92
N ALA A 114 -6.30 5.49 1.86
CA ALA A 114 -6.50 4.39 0.92
C ALA A 114 -5.23 4.07 0.12
N VAL A 115 -4.53 5.09 -0.39
CA VAL A 115 -3.27 4.92 -1.13
C VAL A 115 -2.17 4.38 -0.23
N LEU A 116 -2.00 4.92 0.97
CA LEU A 116 -1.02 4.44 1.94
C LEU A 116 -1.30 3.00 2.40
N LYS A 117 -2.58 2.61 2.49
CA LYS A 117 -2.98 1.23 2.80
C LYS A 117 -2.60 0.30 1.65
N ARG A 118 -2.91 0.66 0.40
CA ARG A 118 -2.50 -0.12 -0.79
C ARG A 118 -0.99 -0.26 -0.87
N ALA A 119 -0.24 0.82 -0.76
CA ALA A 119 1.21 0.82 -0.80
C ALA A 119 1.87 0.01 0.34
N SER A 120 1.24 -0.06 1.52
CA SER A 120 1.71 -0.93 2.60
C SER A 120 1.45 -2.41 2.29
N VAL A 121 0.52 -2.72 1.39
CA VAL A 121 0.25 -4.07 0.87
C VAL A 121 1.20 -4.38 -0.30
N GLU A 122 1.63 -3.36 -1.06
CA GLU A 122 2.60 -3.48 -2.18
C GLU A 122 4.07 -3.51 -1.73
N ALA A 123 4.41 -3.04 -0.55
CA ALA A 123 5.62 -3.50 0.14
C ALA A 123 5.40 -4.99 0.37
N SER A 124 5.91 -5.83 -0.55
CA SER A 124 5.72 -7.28 -0.54
C SER A 124 5.82 -7.76 0.91
N PRO A 125 4.72 -8.20 1.53
CA PRO A 125 4.79 -8.63 2.91
C PRO A 125 5.89 -9.70 2.96
N SER A 126 6.89 -9.47 3.77
CA SER A 126 7.96 -10.45 3.94
C SER A 126 7.70 -11.24 5.21
N TYR A 127 7.81 -12.53 5.12
CA TYR A 127 7.82 -13.41 6.27
C TYR A 127 9.19 -14.04 6.36
N ARG A 128 10.00 -13.59 7.31
CA ARG A 128 11.42 -13.97 7.41
C ARG A 128 12.16 -13.59 6.11
N ASP A 129 12.68 -14.57 5.35
CA ASP A 129 13.33 -14.38 4.05
C ASP A 129 12.44 -14.76 2.86
N LEU A 130 11.14 -15.07 3.10
CA LEU A 130 10.14 -15.29 2.05
C LEU A 130 9.76 -13.97 1.38
N ILE A 131 9.79 -13.98 0.06
CA ILE A 131 9.22 -12.94 -0.79
C ILE A 131 7.79 -13.37 -1.15
N ILE A 132 6.82 -12.50 -0.94
CA ILE A 132 5.40 -12.79 -1.14
C ILE A 132 4.86 -11.85 -2.21
N ASP A 133 4.49 -12.39 -3.36
CA ASP A 133 3.81 -11.66 -4.44
C ASP A 133 2.30 -11.89 -4.34
N MET A 134 1.61 -10.97 -3.65
CA MET A 134 0.17 -11.04 -3.44
C MET A 134 -0.62 -10.96 -4.75
N ASN A 135 -0.10 -10.26 -5.78
CA ASN A 135 -0.79 -10.07 -7.06
C ASN A 135 -0.73 -11.34 -7.91
N ARG A 136 0.40 -12.05 -7.87
CA ARG A 136 0.59 -13.31 -8.61
C ARG A 136 0.18 -14.55 -7.83
N GLY A 137 -0.13 -14.41 -6.55
CA GLY A 137 -0.43 -15.55 -5.69
C GLY A 137 0.78 -16.45 -5.41
N ILE A 138 1.98 -15.87 -5.35
CA ILE A 138 3.23 -16.64 -5.28
C ILE A 138 3.97 -16.31 -3.98
N ILE A 139 4.51 -17.35 -3.35
CA ILE A 139 5.50 -17.23 -2.27
C ILE A 139 6.80 -17.91 -2.71
N LYS A 140 7.93 -17.28 -2.45
CA LYS A 140 9.24 -17.82 -2.85
C LYS A 140 10.32 -17.52 -1.82
N ASN A 141 11.26 -18.45 -1.70
CA ASN A 141 12.55 -18.26 -1.05
C ASN A 141 13.67 -18.16 -2.11
N LYS A 142 14.93 -18.33 -1.72
CA LYS A 142 16.08 -18.24 -2.64
C LYS A 142 16.14 -19.39 -3.67
N THR A 143 15.49 -20.50 -3.40
CA THR A 143 15.65 -21.77 -4.18
C THR A 143 14.35 -22.24 -4.80
N GLU A 144 13.21 -21.91 -4.22
CA GLU A 144 11.92 -22.48 -4.58
C GLU A 144 10.82 -21.40 -4.64
N GLU A 145 9.86 -21.63 -5.53
CA GLU A 145 8.68 -20.80 -5.74
C GLU A 145 7.43 -21.69 -5.67
N ILE A 146 6.44 -21.31 -4.88
CA ILE A 146 5.18 -22.04 -4.71
C ILE A 146 4.00 -21.11 -4.93
N GLU A 147 3.04 -21.56 -5.72
CA GLU A 147 1.79 -20.87 -5.96
C GLU A 147 0.78 -21.16 -4.85
N LEU A 148 0.13 -20.12 -4.32
CA LEU A 148 -0.97 -20.20 -3.37
C LEU A 148 -2.29 -20.04 -4.11
N THR A 149 -3.32 -20.77 -3.69
CA THR A 149 -4.68 -20.48 -4.12
C THR A 149 -5.15 -19.13 -3.55
N LYS A 150 -6.20 -18.56 -4.13
CA LYS A 150 -6.79 -17.29 -3.66
C LYS A 150 -7.06 -17.31 -2.15
N ASN A 151 -7.68 -18.36 -1.64
CA ASN A 151 -8.02 -18.48 -0.22
C ASN A 151 -6.79 -18.64 0.68
N GLU A 152 -5.81 -19.43 0.26
CA GLU A 152 -4.53 -19.55 0.97
C GLU A 152 -3.80 -18.22 1.04
N MET A 153 -3.83 -17.43 -0.05
CA MET A 153 -3.21 -16.11 -0.09
C MET A 153 -3.93 -15.10 0.81
N ILE A 154 -5.27 -15.08 0.82
CA ILE A 154 -6.06 -14.23 1.73
C ILE A 154 -5.74 -14.57 3.19
N ILE A 155 -5.76 -15.85 3.54
CA ILE A 155 -5.44 -16.33 4.90
C ILE A 155 -4.01 -15.94 5.28
N PHE A 156 -3.04 -16.19 4.41
CA PHE A 156 -1.64 -15.90 4.69
C PHE A 156 -1.40 -14.39 4.84
N GLY A 157 -1.95 -13.57 3.94
CA GLY A 157 -1.86 -12.11 4.02
C GLY A 157 -2.51 -11.55 5.29
N PHE A 158 -3.66 -12.11 5.71
CA PHE A 158 -4.32 -11.70 6.95
C PHE A 158 -3.47 -12.04 8.18
N LEU A 159 -2.90 -13.24 8.22
CA LEU A 159 -2.01 -13.68 9.30
C LEU A 159 -0.72 -12.86 9.34
N LEU A 160 -0.14 -12.49 8.19
CA LEU A 160 1.04 -11.62 8.07
C LEU A 160 0.78 -10.23 8.65
N ASN A 161 -0.35 -9.62 8.29
CA ASN A 161 -0.73 -8.30 8.83
C ASN A 161 -0.97 -8.32 10.34
N HIS A 162 -1.09 -9.52 10.94
CA HIS A 162 -1.32 -9.73 12.36
C HIS A 162 -0.26 -10.64 12.98
N GLN A 163 0.96 -10.64 12.44
CA GLN A 163 2.05 -11.50 12.91
C GLN A 163 2.29 -11.35 14.42
N GLY A 164 2.50 -12.47 15.11
CA GLY A 164 2.70 -12.50 16.55
C GLY A 164 1.41 -12.37 17.39
N ARG A 165 0.26 -12.10 16.76
CA ARG A 165 -1.07 -12.04 17.40
C ARG A 165 -1.89 -13.30 17.09
N ILE A 166 -2.71 -13.72 18.04
CA ILE A 166 -3.71 -14.77 17.76
C ILE A 166 -4.82 -14.14 16.89
N VAL A 167 -5.03 -14.71 15.72
CA VAL A 167 -6.13 -14.39 14.83
C VAL A 167 -7.21 -15.43 15.02
N THR A 168 -8.41 -14.99 15.35
CA THR A 168 -9.55 -15.89 15.59
C THR A 168 -10.06 -16.51 14.29
N ARG A 169 -10.80 -17.61 14.42
CA ARG A 169 -11.44 -18.25 13.26
C ARG A 169 -12.45 -17.30 12.59
N ASP A 170 -13.22 -16.56 13.39
CA ASP A 170 -14.22 -15.61 12.89
C ASP A 170 -13.57 -14.45 12.10
N GLU A 171 -12.43 -13.93 12.56
CA GLU A 171 -11.67 -12.92 11.81
C GLU A 171 -11.22 -13.44 10.44
N LEU A 172 -10.70 -14.68 10.37
CA LEU A 172 -10.30 -15.30 9.10
C LEU A 172 -11.50 -15.60 8.21
N MET A 173 -12.61 -16.05 8.77
CA MET A 173 -13.85 -16.28 8.02
C MET A 173 -14.40 -14.98 7.44
N THR A 174 -14.39 -13.88 8.20
CA THR A 174 -14.80 -12.56 7.74
C THR A 174 -13.89 -12.07 6.60
N ALA A 175 -12.57 -12.20 6.74
CA ALA A 175 -11.62 -11.82 5.70
C ALA A 175 -11.82 -12.60 4.39
N LEU A 176 -12.20 -13.87 4.47
CA LEU A 176 -12.53 -14.70 3.32
C LEU A 176 -13.88 -14.31 2.70
N TRP A 177 -14.88 -13.99 3.53
CA TRP A 177 -16.21 -13.55 3.08
C TRP A 177 -16.18 -12.23 2.33
N ASP A 178 -15.45 -11.23 2.82
CA ASP A 178 -15.30 -9.92 2.17
C ASP A 178 -14.68 -10.03 0.77
N ASN A 179 -14.01 -11.16 0.46
CA ASN A 179 -13.46 -11.47 -0.86
C ASN A 179 -14.37 -12.36 -1.73
N SER A 180 -15.69 -12.40 -1.45
CA SER A 180 -16.74 -13.01 -2.29
C SER A 180 -16.85 -14.54 -2.26
N GLU A 181 -16.35 -15.22 -1.25
CA GLU A 181 -16.50 -16.68 -1.13
C GLU A 181 -17.17 -17.09 0.17
N TYR A 182 -18.31 -17.79 0.05
CA TYR A 182 -18.93 -18.46 1.22
C TYR A 182 -18.07 -19.65 1.62
N ILE A 183 -17.35 -19.52 2.72
CA ILE A 183 -16.47 -20.56 3.24
C ILE A 183 -17.02 -21.03 4.61
N ASN A 184 -17.19 -22.32 4.76
CA ASN A 184 -17.54 -22.91 6.04
C ASN A 184 -16.27 -23.19 6.87
N ASP A 185 -16.45 -23.45 8.15
CA ASP A 185 -15.37 -23.68 9.12
C ASP A 185 -14.45 -24.86 8.75
N ASN A 186 -14.99 -25.90 8.10
CA ASN A 186 -14.19 -27.02 7.59
C ASN A 186 -13.27 -26.59 6.45
N ALA A 187 -13.76 -25.74 5.54
CA ALA A 187 -12.95 -25.23 4.43
C ALA A 187 -11.79 -24.35 4.93
N LEU A 188 -12.00 -23.51 5.98
CA LEU A 188 -10.92 -22.79 6.64
C LEU A 188 -9.83 -23.74 7.14
N THR A 189 -10.23 -24.81 7.85
CA THR A 189 -9.28 -25.78 8.39
C THR A 189 -8.47 -26.48 7.28
N VAL A 190 -9.11 -26.81 6.15
CA VAL A 190 -8.44 -27.41 4.98
C VAL A 190 -7.44 -26.42 4.35
N ASN A 191 -7.83 -25.16 4.17
CA ASN A 191 -6.93 -24.15 3.60
C ASN A 191 -5.72 -23.88 4.51
N ILE A 192 -5.91 -23.81 5.82
CA ILE A 192 -4.79 -23.69 6.79
C ILE A 192 -3.85 -24.90 6.69
N SER A 193 -4.40 -26.11 6.56
CA SER A 193 -3.58 -27.33 6.44
C SER A 193 -2.75 -27.32 5.15
N ARG A 194 -3.36 -26.92 4.03
CA ARG A 194 -2.66 -26.80 2.73
C ARG A 194 -1.58 -25.71 2.77
N LEU A 195 -1.89 -24.57 3.35
CA LEU A 195 -0.94 -23.46 3.50
C LEU A 195 0.27 -23.90 4.36
N ARG A 196 0.04 -24.63 5.46
CA ARG A 196 1.12 -25.20 6.27
C ARG A 196 2.01 -26.16 5.46
N ALA A 197 1.42 -27.03 4.66
CA ALA A 197 2.18 -27.97 3.83
C ALA A 197 3.09 -27.19 2.86
N LYS A 198 2.57 -26.18 2.17
CA LYS A 198 3.33 -25.34 1.26
C LYS A 198 4.44 -24.54 1.96
N LEU A 199 4.18 -24.01 3.15
CA LEU A 199 5.20 -23.33 3.95
C LEU A 199 6.27 -24.30 4.44
N LYS A 200 5.90 -25.53 4.79
CA LYS A 200 6.84 -26.60 5.15
C LYS A 200 7.76 -26.97 3.98
N ASP A 201 7.22 -27.09 2.76
CA ASP A 201 8.00 -27.37 1.55
C ASP A 201 9.08 -26.29 1.31
N LEU A 202 8.79 -25.02 1.67
CA LEU A 202 9.75 -23.91 1.64
C LEU A 202 10.68 -23.84 2.87
N GLY A 203 10.60 -24.80 3.82
CA GLY A 203 11.44 -24.85 5.02
C GLY A 203 10.85 -24.13 6.25
N TYR A 204 9.58 -23.71 6.23
CA TYR A 204 8.91 -22.98 7.34
C TYR A 204 7.89 -23.87 8.06
N GLU A 205 8.32 -24.99 8.60
CA GLU A 205 7.47 -26.03 9.19
C GLU A 205 6.59 -25.52 10.37
N ASP A 206 7.11 -24.58 11.17
CA ASP A 206 6.44 -24.03 12.36
C ASP A 206 5.83 -22.62 12.15
N ALA A 207 5.61 -22.21 10.90
CA ALA A 207 5.17 -20.87 10.59
C ALA A 207 3.81 -20.53 11.22
N ILE A 208 2.82 -21.41 11.08
CA ILE A 208 1.47 -21.22 11.59
C ILE A 208 1.18 -22.17 12.74
N ASP A 209 0.93 -21.66 13.93
CA ASP A 209 0.56 -22.45 15.11
C ASP A 209 -0.96 -22.37 15.36
N THR A 210 -1.53 -23.45 15.95
CA THR A 210 -2.93 -23.49 16.36
C THR A 210 -3.03 -23.22 17.85
N LYS A 211 -3.76 -22.20 18.24
CA LYS A 211 -4.15 -21.96 19.62
C LYS A 211 -5.54 -22.56 19.84
N LYS A 212 -5.56 -23.75 20.46
CA LYS A 212 -6.77 -24.55 20.64
C LYS A 212 -7.92 -23.71 21.25
N GLY A 213 -9.07 -23.69 20.59
CA GLY A 213 -10.25 -22.92 20.97
C GLY A 213 -10.17 -21.40 20.75
N LEU A 214 -9.05 -20.87 20.26
CA LEU A 214 -8.86 -19.43 20.04
C LEU A 214 -8.65 -19.08 18.56
N GLY A 215 -7.81 -19.82 17.83
CA GLY A 215 -7.52 -19.52 16.44
C GLY A 215 -6.12 -19.92 16.01
N TYR A 216 -5.50 -19.07 15.19
CA TYR A 216 -4.19 -19.33 14.59
C TYR A 216 -3.24 -18.15 14.84
N ILE A 217 -1.95 -18.42 14.87
CA ILE A 217 -0.90 -17.39 14.99
C ILE A 217 0.21 -17.68 14.00
N LEU A 218 0.65 -16.66 13.28
CA LEU A 218 1.87 -16.68 12.47
C LEU A 218 3.03 -16.22 13.38
N LYS A 219 4.08 -17.08 13.49
CA LYS A 219 5.23 -16.86 14.39
C LYS A 219 6.29 -15.99 13.76
#